data_cd368a02f273b2b08f7e7db5af1e07b1
#
_entry.id   cd368a02f273b2b08f7e7db5af1e07b1
#
_cell.length_a   1.000
_cell.length_b   1.000
_cell.length_c   1.000
_cell.angle_alpha   90.00
_cell.angle_beta   90.00
_cell.angle_gamma   90.00
#
_symmetry.space_group_name_H-M   'P 1'
#
loop_
_entity.id
_entity.type
_entity.pdbx_description
1 polymer ?
#
loop_
_entity_poly.entity_id
_entity_poly.type
_entity_poly.pdbx_seq_one_letter_code
_entity_poly.pdbx_strand_id
1 'polypeptide(L)'
;MKRFLFVVFSLVLALGVNAQSWKGEASVMGSVGYQSNYQRFGVGLQARYAMLNNLRIAPEVNFFFPKNKVTGLDVNVNFHYVFNFKADGQGFQVYPLAGVGMQTNFYGSKDVTYKGEQIDHESSHTNTDFAFSLGGGITLPLSSKCYLNAETKFMFGDKESLVFMLGYGWKF
;
A
#
# COMPACT_ATOMS: atom_id res chain seq x y z
N MET A 1 9.17 1.96 24.84
CA MET A 1 8.82 1.79 23.42
C MET A 1 8.86 3.10 22.62
N LYS A 2 8.22 4.21 23.04
CA LYS A 2 8.25 5.50 22.31
C LYS A 2 9.66 6.07 22.10
N ARG A 3 10.56 5.95 23.09
CA ARG A 3 11.96 6.43 23.00
C ARG A 3 12.81 5.59 22.02
N PHE A 4 12.56 4.29 21.90
CA PHE A 4 13.24 3.41 20.95
C PHE A 4 12.87 3.75 19.52
N LEU A 5 11.58 4.02 19.25
CA LEU A 5 11.09 4.45 17.93
C LEU A 5 11.72 5.78 17.50
N PHE A 6 11.90 6.72 18.46
CA PHE A 6 12.52 8.01 18.19
C PHE A 6 14.02 7.88 17.87
N VAL A 7 14.72 6.97 18.55
CA VAL A 7 16.14 6.69 18.29
C VAL A 7 16.34 6.03 16.94
N VAL A 8 15.50 5.06 16.57
CA VAL A 8 15.53 4.41 15.25
C VAL A 8 15.22 5.42 14.15
N PHE A 9 14.21 6.28 14.34
CA PHE A 9 13.86 7.32 13.38
C PHE A 9 14.99 8.37 13.23
N SER A 10 15.64 8.76 14.35
CA SER A 10 16.79 9.68 14.34
C SER A 10 18.02 9.05 13.70
N LEU A 11 18.25 7.74 13.88
CA LEU A 11 19.36 7.01 13.27
C LEU A 11 19.17 6.92 11.74
N VAL A 12 17.94 6.72 11.27
CA VAL A 12 17.60 6.73 9.84
C VAL A 12 17.82 8.10 9.21
N LEU A 13 17.55 9.18 9.95
CA LEU A 13 17.80 10.56 9.50
C LEU A 13 19.28 10.94 9.53
N ALA A 14 20.08 10.36 10.45
CA ALA A 14 21.51 10.66 10.60
C ALA A 14 22.41 9.93 9.60
N LEU A 15 21.95 8.84 9.00
CA LEU A 15 22.62 8.20 7.88
C LEU A 15 22.46 9.12 6.67
N GLY A 16 23.42 10.05 6.48
CA GLY A 16 23.49 10.98 5.36
C GLY A 16 23.53 10.25 4.03
N VAL A 17 22.37 9.86 3.55
CA VAL A 17 22.19 9.08 2.34
C VAL A 17 22.19 10.04 1.16
N ASN A 18 23.12 9.84 0.24
CA ASN A 18 23.06 10.48 -1.08
C ASN A 18 21.86 9.91 -1.82
N ALA A 19 20.70 10.49 -1.57
CA ALA A 19 19.46 10.12 -2.18
C ALA A 19 19.44 10.66 -3.62
N GLN A 20 19.81 9.83 -4.56
CA GLN A 20 19.61 10.09 -5.98
C GLN A 20 18.40 9.26 -6.45
N SER A 21 17.20 9.75 -6.16
CA SER A 21 16.06 9.48 -7.01
C SER A 21 16.06 10.55 -8.10
N TRP A 22 16.01 10.13 -9.37
CA TRP A 22 16.09 11.07 -10.48
C TRP A 22 14.76 11.80 -10.57
N LYS A 23 14.76 13.12 -10.33
CA LYS A 23 13.61 13.99 -10.57
C LYS A 23 13.08 13.74 -11.99
N GLY A 24 11.77 13.42 -12.11
CA GLY A 24 11.14 13.12 -13.38
C GLY A 24 11.07 11.61 -13.71
N GLU A 25 11.69 10.72 -12.91
CA GLU A 25 11.53 9.27 -13.11
C GLU A 25 10.06 8.87 -12.88
N ALA A 26 9.49 8.21 -13.89
CA ALA A 26 8.16 7.64 -13.83
C ALA A 26 8.23 6.12 -13.87
N SER A 27 7.32 5.44 -13.18
CA SER A 27 7.20 3.99 -13.23
C SER A 27 5.78 3.53 -12.94
N VAL A 28 5.46 2.32 -13.38
CA VAL A 28 4.23 1.61 -13.00
C VAL A 28 4.57 0.28 -12.35
N MET A 29 3.72 -0.17 -11.47
CA MET A 29 3.92 -1.40 -10.70
C MET A 29 2.60 -2.15 -10.56
N GLY A 30 2.61 -3.43 -10.90
CA GLY A 30 1.57 -4.37 -10.53
C GLY A 30 1.95 -5.08 -9.23
N SER A 31 0.99 -5.34 -8.37
CA SER A 31 1.23 -5.95 -7.07
C SER A 31 0.16 -6.97 -6.69
N VAL A 32 0.55 -7.88 -5.79
CA VAL A 32 -0.35 -8.80 -5.10
C VAL A 32 -0.14 -8.60 -3.60
N GLY A 33 -1.18 -8.81 -2.81
CA GLY A 33 -1.04 -8.58 -1.39
C GLY A 33 -2.20 -9.07 -0.54
N TYR A 34 -2.16 -8.64 0.72
CA TYR A 34 -3.06 -9.09 1.76
C TYR A 34 -3.51 -7.92 2.64
N GLN A 35 -4.80 -7.89 2.95
CA GLN A 35 -5.41 -6.95 3.88
C GLN A 35 -5.86 -7.67 5.15
N SER A 36 -5.38 -7.21 6.31
CA SER A 36 -5.55 -7.94 7.58
C SER A 36 -6.96 -7.89 8.13
N ASN A 37 -7.65 -6.76 8.04
CA ASN A 37 -8.97 -6.56 8.66
C ASN A 37 -10.00 -7.59 8.15
N TYR A 38 -10.14 -7.69 6.83
CA TYR A 38 -11.05 -8.67 6.21
C TYR A 38 -10.36 -9.99 5.87
N GLN A 39 -9.05 -10.14 6.19
CA GLN A 39 -8.24 -11.33 5.91
C GLN A 39 -8.34 -11.77 4.45
N ARG A 40 -8.23 -10.86 3.51
CA ARG A 40 -8.42 -11.10 2.07
C ARG A 40 -7.17 -10.78 1.26
N PHE A 41 -6.98 -11.55 0.19
CA PHE A 41 -5.96 -11.28 -0.80
C PHE A 41 -6.45 -10.23 -1.80
N GLY A 42 -5.52 -9.56 -2.47
CA GLY A 42 -5.84 -8.57 -3.46
C GLY A 42 -4.74 -8.39 -4.49
N VAL A 43 -5.07 -7.60 -5.51
CA VAL A 43 -4.16 -7.15 -6.55
C VAL A 43 -4.17 -5.64 -6.60
N GLY A 44 -3.06 -5.04 -6.96
CA GLY A 44 -2.92 -3.58 -7.02
C GLY A 44 -2.19 -3.11 -8.26
N LEU A 45 -2.49 -1.88 -8.63
CA LEU A 45 -1.76 -1.12 -9.64
C LEU A 45 -1.34 0.20 -9.02
N GLN A 46 -0.05 0.54 -9.11
CA GLN A 46 0.51 1.78 -8.57
C GLN A 46 1.33 2.46 -9.66
N ALA A 47 1.03 3.73 -9.92
CA ALA A 47 1.92 4.60 -10.68
C ALA A 47 2.82 5.38 -9.71
N ARG A 48 4.04 5.70 -10.12
CA ARG A 48 5.02 6.43 -9.30
C ARG A 48 5.66 7.51 -10.13
N TYR A 49 5.78 8.70 -9.56
CA TYR A 49 6.46 9.82 -10.20
C TYR A 49 7.35 10.56 -9.19
N ALA A 50 8.63 10.69 -9.50
CA ALA A 50 9.60 11.41 -8.69
C ALA A 50 9.46 12.94 -8.90
N MET A 51 8.76 13.61 -8.00
CA MET A 51 8.55 15.05 -8.02
C MET A 51 9.84 15.82 -7.68
N LEU A 52 10.57 15.31 -6.70
CA LEU A 52 11.86 15.82 -6.24
C LEU A 52 12.85 14.65 -6.11
N ASN A 53 14.12 14.95 -5.87
CA ASN A 53 15.16 13.92 -5.76
C ASN A 53 14.84 12.82 -4.73
N ASN A 54 14.12 13.17 -3.67
CA ASN A 54 13.78 12.25 -2.58
C ASN A 54 12.28 12.06 -2.38
N LEU A 55 11.45 12.86 -3.08
CA LEU A 55 10.00 12.83 -2.90
C LEU A 55 9.32 12.28 -4.14
N ARG A 56 8.52 11.24 -3.94
CA ARG A 56 7.76 10.57 -4.99
C ARG A 56 6.28 10.55 -4.62
N ILE A 57 5.43 10.88 -5.58
CA ILE A 57 3.98 10.66 -5.49
C ILE A 57 3.64 9.30 -6.09
N ALA A 58 2.71 8.59 -5.47
CA ALA A 58 2.34 7.24 -5.84
C ALA A 58 0.82 7.02 -5.73
N PRO A 59 0.04 7.43 -6.75
CA PRO A 59 -1.35 7.01 -6.85
C PRO A 59 -1.45 5.50 -7.06
N GLU A 60 -2.43 4.87 -6.39
CA GLU A 60 -2.65 3.44 -6.47
C GLU A 60 -4.13 3.08 -6.39
N VAL A 61 -4.45 1.94 -6.97
CA VAL A 61 -5.75 1.27 -6.87
C VAL A 61 -5.50 -0.17 -6.48
N ASN A 62 -6.15 -0.63 -5.41
CA ASN A 62 -6.07 -2.01 -4.94
C ASN A 62 -7.47 -2.63 -4.93
N PHE A 63 -7.59 -3.78 -5.55
CA PHE A 63 -8.79 -4.60 -5.54
C PHE A 63 -8.56 -5.82 -4.66
N PHE A 64 -9.42 -6.01 -3.65
CA PHE A 64 -9.37 -7.14 -2.73
C PHE A 64 -10.48 -8.12 -3.04
N PHE A 65 -10.09 -9.37 -3.26
CA PHE A 65 -11.01 -10.45 -3.60
C PHE A 65 -12.04 -10.69 -2.49
N PRO A 66 -13.26 -11.11 -2.85
CA PRO A 66 -14.33 -11.30 -1.88
C PRO A 66 -13.96 -12.37 -0.84
N LYS A 67 -14.10 -12.01 0.43
CA LYS A 67 -14.08 -12.94 1.55
C LYS A 67 -15.29 -12.67 2.43
N ASN A 68 -16.01 -13.71 2.82
CA ASN A 68 -17.26 -13.60 3.58
C ASN A 68 -18.28 -12.64 2.91
N LYS A 69 -18.37 -12.67 1.58
CA LYS A 69 -19.23 -11.79 0.75
C LYS A 69 -18.89 -10.30 0.82
N VAL A 70 -17.66 -9.93 1.25
CA VAL A 70 -17.18 -8.55 1.26
C VAL A 70 -16.03 -8.40 0.26
N THR A 71 -16.25 -7.62 -0.79
CA THR A 71 -15.23 -7.23 -1.78
C THR A 71 -14.70 -5.84 -1.45
N GLY A 72 -13.44 -5.54 -1.70
CA GLY A 72 -12.85 -4.23 -1.43
C GLY A 72 -12.22 -3.58 -2.65
N LEU A 73 -12.35 -2.27 -2.69
CA LEU A 73 -11.66 -1.40 -3.63
C LEU A 73 -11.07 -0.22 -2.86
N ASP A 74 -9.75 -0.09 -2.88
CA ASP A 74 -9.06 1.03 -2.26
C ASP A 74 -8.43 1.90 -3.35
N VAL A 75 -8.63 3.20 -3.26
CA VAL A 75 -7.99 4.20 -4.13
C VAL A 75 -7.23 5.18 -3.25
N ASN A 76 -5.91 5.25 -3.41
CA ASN A 76 -5.05 6.04 -2.55
C ASN A 76 -4.07 6.89 -3.36
N VAL A 77 -3.63 7.97 -2.73
CA VAL A 77 -2.48 8.76 -3.18
C VAL A 77 -1.47 8.81 -2.04
N ASN A 78 -0.32 8.18 -2.24
CA ASN A 78 0.75 8.10 -1.27
C ASN A 78 1.92 9.02 -1.67
N PHE A 79 2.60 9.56 -0.67
CA PHE A 79 3.87 10.26 -0.80
C PHE A 79 4.96 9.40 -0.16
N HIS A 80 6.03 9.16 -0.91
CA HIS A 80 7.16 8.36 -0.47
C HIS A 80 8.38 9.26 -0.33
N TYR A 81 9.04 9.22 0.82
CA TYR A 81 10.34 9.86 0.99
C TYR A 81 11.43 8.79 0.82
N VAL A 82 12.15 8.85 -0.29
CA VAL A 82 13.04 7.77 -0.76
C VAL A 82 14.47 7.97 -0.29
N PHE A 83 15.01 6.95 0.37
CA PHE A 83 16.42 6.81 0.72
C PHE A 83 17.06 5.75 -0.17
N ASN A 84 18.17 6.09 -0.82
CA ASN A 84 18.92 5.16 -1.64
C ASN A 84 20.13 4.62 -0.87
N PHE A 85 20.24 3.32 -0.79
CA PHE A 85 21.33 2.61 -0.16
C PHE A 85 22.11 1.82 -1.20
N LYS A 86 23.42 1.64 -0.97
CA LYS A 86 24.27 0.74 -1.76
C LYS A 86 24.92 -0.23 -0.80
N ALA A 87 24.75 -1.52 -1.06
CA ALA A 87 25.43 -2.59 -0.36
C ALA A 87 26.02 -3.54 -1.40
N ASP A 88 27.30 -3.85 -1.31
CA ASP A 88 28.02 -4.79 -2.18
C ASP A 88 27.82 -4.56 -3.68
N GLY A 89 27.78 -3.29 -4.11
CA GLY A 89 27.60 -2.92 -5.51
C GLY A 89 26.15 -2.93 -6.00
N GLN A 90 25.20 -3.43 -5.22
CA GLN A 90 23.77 -3.38 -5.53
C GLN A 90 23.09 -2.26 -4.74
N GLY A 91 22.32 -1.45 -5.45
CA GLY A 91 21.53 -0.39 -4.83
C GLY A 91 20.13 -0.92 -4.43
N PHE A 92 19.59 -0.44 -3.31
CA PHE A 92 18.21 -0.64 -2.94
C PHE A 92 17.64 0.67 -2.36
N GLN A 93 16.34 0.79 -2.40
CA GLN A 93 15.64 1.97 -1.88
C GLN A 93 14.79 1.56 -0.68
N VAL A 94 14.79 2.38 0.37
CA VAL A 94 13.87 2.27 1.50
C VAL A 94 13.10 3.57 1.58
N TYR A 95 11.82 3.50 1.86
CA TYR A 95 11.00 4.70 1.97
C TYR A 95 9.90 4.56 3.03
N PRO A 96 9.75 5.52 3.93
CA PRO A 96 8.51 5.78 4.61
C PRO A 96 7.48 6.34 3.63
N LEU A 97 6.23 6.05 3.87
CA LEU A 97 5.11 6.60 3.12
C LEU A 97 4.03 7.16 4.04
N ALA A 98 3.38 8.19 3.54
CA ALA A 98 2.15 8.74 4.11
C ALA A 98 1.19 9.06 2.96
N GLY A 99 -0.10 8.86 3.16
CA GLY A 99 -1.07 9.09 2.09
C GLY A 99 -2.49 9.24 2.58
N VAL A 100 -3.36 9.52 1.63
CA VAL A 100 -4.80 9.64 1.81
C VAL A 100 -5.51 8.85 0.73
N GLY A 101 -6.71 8.38 1.03
CA GLY A 101 -7.49 7.64 0.07
C GLY A 101 -8.89 7.29 0.55
N MET A 102 -9.52 6.42 -0.20
CA MET A 102 -10.85 5.91 0.06
C MET A 102 -10.81 4.39 0.07
N GLN A 103 -11.48 3.80 1.05
CA GLN A 103 -11.73 2.36 1.13
C GLN A 103 -13.21 2.11 0.86
N THR A 104 -13.51 1.40 -0.21
CA THR A 104 -14.88 1.01 -0.56
C THR A 104 -15.06 -0.47 -0.34
N ASN A 105 -16.04 -0.84 0.47
CA ASN A 105 -16.39 -2.22 0.76
C ASN A 105 -17.79 -2.52 0.24
N PHE A 106 -17.87 -3.50 -0.64
CA PHE A 106 -19.11 -4.00 -1.23
C PHE A 106 -19.57 -5.25 -0.46
N TYR A 107 -20.69 -5.15 0.21
CA TYR A 107 -21.30 -6.25 0.97
C TYR A 107 -22.34 -6.96 0.10
N GLY A 108 -22.10 -8.25 -0.17
CA GLY A 108 -23.07 -9.08 -0.89
C GLY A 108 -24.25 -9.46 0.01
N SER A 109 -25.43 -9.68 -0.59
CA SER A 109 -26.64 -10.12 0.10
C SER A 109 -26.42 -11.42 0.87
N LYS A 110 -26.99 -11.52 2.07
CA LYS A 110 -27.04 -12.76 2.88
C LYS A 110 -28.49 -13.14 3.07
N ASP A 111 -28.85 -14.36 2.62
CA ASP A 111 -30.09 -14.99 2.98
C ASP A 111 -29.87 -15.76 4.29
N VAL A 112 -30.57 -15.35 5.35
CA VAL A 112 -30.58 -16.08 6.63
C VAL A 112 -31.73 -17.07 6.58
N THR A 113 -31.41 -18.36 6.37
CA THR A 113 -32.38 -19.44 6.36
C THR A 113 -32.35 -20.18 7.71
N TYR A 114 -33.46 -20.22 8.42
CA TYR A 114 -33.63 -21.05 9.61
C TYR A 114 -34.73 -22.06 9.37
N LYS A 115 -34.42 -23.37 9.53
CA LYS A 115 -35.32 -24.51 9.31
C LYS A 115 -36.01 -24.54 7.92
N GLY A 116 -35.36 -23.99 6.88
CA GLY A 116 -35.92 -24.03 5.51
C GLY A 116 -36.82 -22.84 5.15
N GLU A 117 -37.07 -21.91 6.08
CA GLU A 117 -37.76 -20.65 5.79
C GLU A 117 -36.77 -19.49 5.79
N GLN A 118 -36.85 -18.60 4.78
CA GLN A 118 -36.11 -17.35 4.75
C GLN A 118 -36.68 -16.41 5.80
N ILE A 119 -35.91 -16.09 6.83
CA ILE A 119 -36.36 -15.25 7.94
C ILE A 119 -35.94 -13.81 7.72
N ASP A 120 -34.82 -13.56 7.00
CA ASP A 120 -34.33 -12.22 6.77
C ASP A 120 -33.56 -12.11 5.45
N HIS A 121 -33.68 -10.97 4.77
CA HIS A 121 -33.01 -10.65 3.51
C HIS A 121 -32.16 -9.42 3.71
N GLU A 122 -30.89 -9.60 4.08
CA GLU A 122 -29.96 -8.50 4.20
C GLU A 122 -29.58 -8.06 2.77
N SER A 123 -30.09 -6.88 2.37
CA SER A 123 -29.80 -6.30 1.06
C SER A 123 -28.32 -5.91 0.94
N SER A 124 -27.79 -6.03 -0.28
CA SER A 124 -26.44 -5.56 -0.59
C SER A 124 -26.29 -4.08 -0.29
N HIS A 125 -25.21 -3.69 0.39
CA HIS A 125 -24.88 -2.29 0.64
C HIS A 125 -23.41 -2.02 0.36
N THR A 126 -23.09 -0.77 0.08
CA THR A 126 -21.74 -0.30 -0.16
C THR A 126 -21.38 0.69 0.92
N ASN A 127 -20.22 0.52 1.53
CA ASN A 127 -19.65 1.49 2.46
C ASN A 127 -18.35 2.03 1.87
N THR A 128 -18.22 3.37 1.86
CA THR A 128 -17.02 4.06 1.42
C THR A 128 -16.53 4.98 2.53
N ASP A 129 -15.33 4.73 3.01
CA ASP A 129 -14.73 5.44 4.11
C ASP A 129 -13.47 6.16 3.63
N PHE A 130 -13.24 7.36 4.15
CA PHE A 130 -11.98 8.06 3.95
C PHE A 130 -10.90 7.47 4.87
N ALA A 131 -9.69 7.30 4.36
CA ALA A 131 -8.59 6.70 5.11
C ALA A 131 -7.29 7.49 4.95
N PHE A 132 -6.52 7.56 6.03
CA PHE A 132 -5.13 7.96 6.02
C PHE A 132 -4.24 6.72 6.03
N SER A 133 -3.12 6.76 5.32
CA SER A 133 -2.15 5.67 5.31
C SER A 133 -0.80 6.13 5.83
N LEU A 134 -0.18 5.29 6.67
CA LEU A 134 1.21 5.41 7.10
C LEU A 134 1.90 4.06 6.95
N GLY A 135 3.12 4.08 6.45
CA GLY A 135 3.83 2.83 6.25
C GLY A 135 5.23 3.03 5.70
N GLY A 136 5.68 2.03 4.98
CA GLY A 136 6.97 2.07 4.31
C GLY A 136 7.16 0.90 3.36
N GLY A 137 8.23 0.98 2.59
CA GLY A 137 8.54 -0.07 1.65
C GLY A 137 10.01 -0.12 1.28
N ILE A 138 10.34 -1.20 0.58
CA ILE A 138 11.68 -1.46 0.04
C ILE A 138 11.53 -1.73 -1.46
N THR A 139 12.37 -1.08 -2.27
CA THR A 139 12.47 -1.32 -3.70
C THR A 139 13.84 -1.91 -4.01
N LEU A 140 13.87 -3.04 -4.68
CA LEU A 140 15.06 -3.75 -5.13
C LEU A 140 15.15 -3.64 -6.66
N PRO A 141 16.07 -2.86 -7.23
CA PRO A 141 16.28 -2.82 -8.67
C PRO A 141 16.77 -4.17 -9.16
N LEU A 142 16.11 -4.75 -10.16
CA LEU A 142 16.54 -5.99 -10.84
C LEU A 142 17.35 -5.67 -12.09
N SER A 143 17.01 -4.56 -12.73
CA SER A 143 17.71 -4.03 -13.92
C SER A 143 17.56 -2.52 -13.98
N SER A 144 18.10 -1.89 -15.04
CA SER A 144 17.91 -0.46 -15.29
C SER A 144 16.42 -0.04 -15.40
N LYS A 145 15.55 -0.96 -15.80
CA LYS A 145 14.13 -0.69 -16.06
C LYS A 145 13.17 -1.38 -15.10
N CYS A 146 13.57 -2.49 -14.48
CA CYS A 146 12.67 -3.32 -13.66
C CYS A 146 13.08 -3.34 -12.21
N TYR A 147 12.10 -3.46 -11.31
CA TYR A 147 12.33 -3.58 -9.89
C TYR A 147 11.28 -4.45 -9.18
N LEU A 148 11.67 -5.04 -8.07
CA LEU A 148 10.76 -5.62 -7.08
C LEU A 148 10.49 -4.61 -5.97
N ASN A 149 9.32 -4.70 -5.38
CA ASN A 149 8.91 -3.86 -4.27
C ASN A 149 8.14 -4.66 -3.22
N ALA A 150 8.47 -4.41 -1.96
CA ALA A 150 7.66 -4.83 -0.82
C ALA A 150 7.20 -3.58 -0.07
N GLU A 151 5.91 -3.45 0.16
CA GLU A 151 5.30 -2.29 0.82
C GLU A 151 4.34 -2.76 1.89
N THR A 152 4.38 -2.13 3.05
CA THR A 152 3.41 -2.33 4.11
C THR A 152 2.89 -0.98 4.57
N LYS A 153 1.60 -0.88 4.80
CA LYS A 153 0.96 0.33 5.30
C LYS A 153 -0.19 0.01 6.22
N PHE A 154 -0.31 0.81 7.23
CA PHE A 154 -1.46 0.85 8.11
C PHE A 154 -2.42 1.94 7.61
N MET A 155 -3.66 1.59 7.41
CA MET A 155 -4.72 2.49 6.97
C MET A 155 -5.61 2.82 8.17
N PHE A 156 -5.69 4.11 8.48
CA PHE A 156 -6.51 4.67 9.54
C PHE A 156 -7.80 5.21 8.93
N GLY A 157 -8.92 4.71 9.35
CA GLY A 157 -10.27 5.09 8.92
C GLY A 157 -11.27 4.46 9.86
N ASP A 158 -12.52 4.37 9.47
CA ASP A 158 -13.56 3.72 10.26
C ASP A 158 -13.25 2.25 10.55
N LYS A 159 -12.51 1.61 9.65
CA LYS A 159 -12.01 0.25 9.82
C LYS A 159 -10.51 0.22 9.56
N GLU A 160 -9.74 0.24 10.65
CA GLU A 160 -8.29 0.14 10.59
C GLU A 160 -7.85 -1.16 9.93
N SER A 161 -6.87 -1.08 9.05
CA SER A 161 -6.33 -2.27 8.38
C SER A 161 -4.83 -2.16 8.10
N LEU A 162 -4.13 -3.28 8.27
CA LEU A 162 -2.77 -3.44 7.78
C LEU A 162 -2.83 -4.07 6.39
N VAL A 163 -2.19 -3.41 5.43
CA VAL A 163 -2.08 -3.86 4.05
C VAL A 163 -0.63 -4.15 3.74
N PHE A 164 -0.38 -5.33 3.20
CA PHE A 164 0.93 -5.76 2.71
C PHE A 164 0.85 -6.06 1.23
N MET A 165 1.77 -5.48 0.43
CA MET A 165 1.80 -5.62 -1.02
C MET A 165 3.21 -6.00 -1.50
N LEU A 166 3.29 -6.98 -2.38
CA LEU A 166 4.50 -7.34 -3.14
C LEU A 166 4.27 -7.01 -4.61
N GLY A 167 5.17 -6.27 -5.20
CA GLY A 167 5.00 -5.75 -6.55
C GLY A 167 6.21 -5.92 -7.45
N TYR A 168 5.92 -5.95 -8.75
CA TYR A 168 6.90 -5.86 -9.82
C TYR A 168 6.62 -4.61 -10.63
N GLY A 169 7.64 -3.80 -10.86
CA GLY A 169 7.49 -2.50 -11.51
C GLY A 169 8.44 -2.30 -12.69
N TRP A 170 8.01 -1.38 -13.56
CA TRP A 170 8.75 -0.96 -14.75
C TRP A 170 8.93 0.54 -14.74
N LYS A 171 10.16 1.01 -15.05
CA LYS A 171 10.57 2.42 -15.14
C LYS A 171 10.61 2.87 -16.61
N PHE A 172 10.26 4.12 -16.83
CA PHE A 172 10.27 4.78 -18.14
C PHE A 172 11.40 5.78 -18.26
#